data_cc00082ba0fbc1c6cfa67bb7cb4c54f9
#
_entry.id   cc00082ba0fbc1c6cfa67bb7cb4c54f9
#
_cell.length_a   1.000
_cell.length_b   1.000
_cell.length_c   1.000
_cell.angle_alpha   90.00
_cell.angle_beta   90.00
_cell.angle_gamma   90.00
#
_symmetry.space_group_name_H-M   'P 1'
#
loop_
_entity.id
_entity.type
_entity.pdbx_description
1 polymer ?
#
loop_
_entity_poly.entity_id
_entity_poly.type
_entity_poly.pdbx_seq_one_letter_code
_entity_poly.pdbx_strand_id
1 'polypeptide(L)'
;MSTPSGINDIEEGLAFQPKFDAAGLVTCVATDATTSEVLMVAHMNAEALRKTIATGDAWYYSRSRRALWRKGETSGHVQRVVELRVDCDQDAVWISVEQTSGACHTGRRSCFYRGAALGQQGDAVTLAFVDADRVFDPHAAYGGPGDTNQRK
;
A
#
# COMPACT_ATOMS: atom_id res chain seq x y z
N MET A 1 23.65 -24.26 7.08
CA MET A 1 24.67 -23.92 6.08
C MET A 1 24.66 -22.43 5.83
N SER A 2 25.79 -21.82 5.93
CA SER A 2 25.87 -20.39 5.66
C SER A 2 26.09 -20.14 4.18
N THR A 3 25.38 -19.15 3.64
CA THR A 3 25.67 -18.66 2.31
C THR A 3 26.90 -17.77 2.38
N PRO A 4 27.61 -17.58 1.28
CA PRO A 4 28.68 -16.60 1.26
C PRO A 4 28.15 -15.24 1.68
N SER A 5 28.97 -14.50 2.39
CA SER A 5 28.61 -13.16 2.84
C SER A 5 28.33 -12.24 1.66
N GLY A 6 27.56 -11.18 1.91
CA GLY A 6 27.25 -10.17 0.93
C GLY A 6 25.83 -10.30 0.42
N ILE A 7 25.62 -9.95 -0.84
CA ILE A 7 24.27 -9.84 -1.42
C ILE A 7 23.50 -11.15 -1.35
N ASN A 8 24.19 -12.27 -1.37
CA ASN A 8 23.52 -13.56 -1.45
C ASN A 8 22.74 -13.91 -0.19
N ASP A 9 23.16 -13.42 0.97
CA ASP A 9 22.44 -13.70 2.21
C ASP A 9 21.05 -13.08 2.20
N ILE A 10 20.92 -11.87 1.68
CA ILE A 10 19.63 -11.19 1.58
C ILE A 10 18.81 -11.74 0.43
N GLU A 11 19.43 -11.94 -0.72
CA GLU A 11 18.70 -12.28 -1.95
C GLU A 11 18.35 -13.75 -2.04
N GLU A 12 19.19 -14.62 -1.49
CA GLU A 12 19.03 -16.07 -1.62
C GLU A 12 18.63 -16.75 -0.33
N GLY A 13 18.75 -16.07 0.80
CA GLY A 13 18.42 -16.64 2.10
C GLY A 13 16.93 -16.58 2.40
N LEU A 14 16.55 -17.21 3.51
CA LEU A 14 15.16 -17.28 3.93
C LEU A 14 14.89 -16.46 5.19
N ALA A 15 15.87 -15.71 5.66
CA ALA A 15 15.67 -14.84 6.81
C ALA A 15 14.93 -13.57 6.38
N PHE A 16 13.92 -13.21 7.16
CA PHE A 16 13.16 -11.98 6.92
C PHE A 16 13.93 -10.82 7.56
N GLN A 17 14.58 -10.04 6.73
CA GLN A 17 15.45 -8.95 7.16
C GLN A 17 15.09 -7.68 6.38
N PRO A 18 13.91 -7.07 6.66
CA PRO A 18 13.46 -5.90 5.91
C PRO A 18 14.47 -4.77 6.01
N LYS A 19 14.74 -4.15 4.88
CA LYS A 19 15.67 -3.04 4.79
C LYS A 19 14.88 -1.75 4.83
N PHE A 20 14.79 -1.17 6.03
CA PHE A 20 14.09 0.09 6.21
C PHE A 20 14.95 1.25 5.73
N ASP A 21 14.30 2.30 5.22
CA ASP A 21 14.99 3.51 4.80
C ASP A 21 15.41 4.35 6.03
N ALA A 22 15.98 5.53 5.78
CA ALA A 22 16.46 6.39 6.86
C ALA A 22 15.34 6.84 7.80
N ALA A 23 14.11 6.84 7.33
CA ALA A 23 12.93 7.19 8.14
C ALA A 23 12.34 5.96 8.86
N GLY A 24 12.93 4.80 8.68
CA GLY A 24 12.43 3.56 9.29
C GLY A 24 11.26 2.94 8.55
N LEU A 25 11.14 3.17 7.24
CA LEU A 25 9.99 2.76 6.46
C LEU A 25 10.39 1.85 5.30
N VAL A 26 9.49 0.95 4.95
CA VAL A 26 9.52 0.22 3.67
C VAL A 26 8.26 0.59 2.89
N THR A 27 8.38 0.55 1.56
CA THR A 27 7.25 0.76 0.66
C THR A 27 6.42 -0.52 0.59
N CYS A 28 5.10 -0.37 0.63
CA CYS A 28 4.17 -1.50 0.50
C CYS A 28 3.24 -1.26 -0.67
N VAL A 29 3.20 -2.23 -1.59
CA VAL A 29 2.27 -2.24 -2.71
C VAL A 29 1.15 -3.22 -2.36
N ALA A 30 -0.10 -2.77 -2.46
CA ALA A 30 -1.26 -3.63 -2.20
C ALA A 30 -1.98 -3.89 -3.52
N THR A 31 -2.18 -5.16 -3.84
CA THR A 31 -2.93 -5.59 -5.03
C THR A 31 -4.14 -6.40 -4.61
N ASP A 32 -5.15 -6.41 -5.47
CA ASP A 32 -6.36 -7.22 -5.24
C ASP A 32 -6.04 -8.69 -5.43
N ALA A 33 -6.45 -9.54 -4.48
CA ALA A 33 -6.13 -10.96 -4.50
C ALA A 33 -6.81 -11.70 -5.65
N THR A 34 -7.94 -11.18 -6.14
CA THR A 34 -8.70 -11.82 -7.21
C THR A 34 -8.28 -11.31 -8.58
N THR A 35 -8.12 -10.00 -8.75
CA THR A 35 -7.89 -9.39 -10.07
C THR A 35 -6.44 -9.05 -10.33
N SER A 36 -5.60 -9.01 -9.31
CA SER A 36 -4.21 -8.55 -9.36
C SER A 36 -4.08 -7.06 -9.65
N GLU A 37 -5.18 -6.34 -9.59
CA GLU A 37 -5.16 -4.89 -9.78
C GLU A 37 -4.36 -4.21 -8.68
N VAL A 38 -3.50 -3.25 -9.03
CA VAL A 38 -2.81 -2.46 -8.01
C VAL A 38 -3.81 -1.52 -7.37
N LEU A 39 -3.99 -1.64 -6.07
CA LEU A 39 -4.97 -0.85 -5.33
C LEU A 39 -4.37 0.42 -4.76
N MET A 40 -3.21 0.30 -4.14
CA MET A 40 -2.56 1.45 -3.49
C MET A 40 -1.10 1.17 -3.20
N VAL A 41 -0.38 2.23 -2.89
CA VAL A 41 0.98 2.16 -2.37
C VAL A 41 1.01 3.01 -1.09
N ALA A 42 1.59 2.46 -0.04
CA ALA A 42 1.73 3.16 1.23
C ALA A 42 3.03 2.72 1.89
N HIS A 43 3.23 3.07 3.14
CA HIS A 43 4.47 2.78 3.85
C HIS A 43 4.19 2.03 5.14
N MET A 44 5.14 1.19 5.54
CA MET A 44 5.08 0.47 6.81
C MET A 44 6.37 0.73 7.57
N ASN A 45 6.24 1.03 8.87
CA ASN A 45 7.39 0.94 9.75
C ASN A 45 7.48 -0.50 10.29
N ALA A 46 8.47 -0.77 11.14
CA ALA A 46 8.66 -2.13 11.66
C ALA A 46 7.43 -2.64 12.41
N GLU A 47 6.77 -1.77 13.15
CA GLU A 47 5.59 -2.16 13.92
C GLU A 47 4.39 -2.47 13.01
N ALA A 48 4.17 -1.65 11.99
CA ALA A 48 3.10 -1.88 11.01
C ALA A 48 3.31 -3.21 10.29
N LEU A 49 4.55 -3.49 9.90
CA LEU A 49 4.89 -4.74 9.22
C LEU A 49 4.65 -5.94 10.11
N ARG A 50 5.09 -5.87 11.37
CA ARG A 50 4.85 -6.95 12.34
C ARG A 50 3.36 -7.19 12.56
N LYS A 51 2.58 -6.12 12.72
CA LYS A 51 1.14 -6.24 12.94
C LYS A 51 0.44 -6.84 11.72
N THR A 52 0.86 -6.46 10.53
CA THR A 52 0.29 -7.02 9.31
C THR A 52 0.53 -8.52 9.25
N ILE A 53 1.74 -8.97 9.52
CA ILE A 53 2.06 -10.40 9.49
C ILE A 53 1.33 -11.15 10.60
N ALA A 54 1.26 -10.57 11.79
CA ALA A 54 0.66 -11.26 12.94
C ALA A 54 -0.85 -11.35 12.83
N THR A 55 -1.51 -10.33 12.30
CA THR A 55 -2.98 -10.27 12.31
C THR A 55 -3.62 -10.67 10.99
N GLY A 56 -2.90 -10.53 9.88
CA GLY A 56 -3.48 -10.70 8.55
C GLY A 56 -4.28 -9.50 8.07
N ASP A 57 -4.32 -8.44 8.84
CA ASP A 57 -4.92 -7.16 8.42
C ASP A 57 -3.82 -6.21 8.00
N ALA A 58 -4.08 -5.39 6.98
CA ALA A 58 -3.06 -4.45 6.51
C ALA A 58 -2.94 -3.27 7.46
N TRP A 59 -1.76 -3.10 8.02
CA TRP A 59 -1.38 -1.98 8.86
C TRP A 59 -0.34 -1.15 8.14
N TYR A 60 -0.46 0.16 8.24
CA TYR A 60 0.45 1.10 7.58
C TYR A 60 0.94 2.15 8.57
N TYR A 61 1.94 2.90 8.14
CA TYR A 61 2.42 4.05 8.89
C TYR A 61 2.18 5.31 8.07
N SER A 62 1.45 6.25 8.64
CA SER A 62 1.19 7.54 8.00
C SER A 62 2.35 8.49 8.27
N ARG A 63 3.03 8.93 7.22
CA ARG A 63 4.14 9.87 7.34
C ARG A 63 3.66 11.24 7.79
N SER A 64 2.53 11.70 7.30
CA SER A 64 2.00 13.01 7.62
C SER A 64 1.49 13.09 9.06
N ARG A 65 0.84 12.03 9.54
CA ARG A 65 0.31 11.99 10.91
C ARG A 65 1.29 11.40 11.92
N ARG A 66 2.37 10.80 11.44
CA ARG A 66 3.36 10.10 12.27
C ARG A 66 2.71 9.08 13.18
N ALA A 67 1.84 8.26 12.60
CA ALA A 67 1.04 7.30 13.37
C ALA A 67 0.78 6.05 12.58
N LEU A 68 0.66 4.94 13.30
CA LEU A 68 0.14 3.69 12.73
C LEU A 68 -1.33 3.85 12.41
N TRP A 69 -1.77 3.16 11.37
CA TRP A 69 -3.20 3.05 11.10
C TRP A 69 -3.49 1.71 10.42
N ARG A 70 -4.61 1.13 10.79
CA ARG A 70 -5.11 -0.08 10.13
C ARG A 70 -6.02 0.34 8.98
N LYS A 71 -5.79 -0.23 7.81
CA LYS A 71 -6.65 0.07 6.66
C LYS A 71 -8.09 -0.29 7.00
N GLY A 72 -8.98 0.68 6.87
CA GLY A 72 -10.40 0.49 7.15
C GLY A 72 -10.82 0.78 8.58
N GLU A 73 -9.92 1.28 9.45
CA GLU A 73 -10.27 1.54 10.84
C GLU A 73 -11.35 2.62 11.00
N THR A 74 -11.43 3.56 10.06
CA THR A 74 -12.48 4.59 10.04
C THR A 74 -13.61 4.23 9.10
N SER A 75 -13.27 3.84 7.85
CA SER A 75 -14.25 3.62 6.80
C SER A 75 -14.90 2.23 6.83
N GLY A 76 -14.27 1.25 7.47
CA GLY A 76 -14.67 -0.14 7.37
C GLY A 76 -14.19 -0.84 6.12
N HIS A 77 -13.46 -0.15 5.23
CA HIS A 77 -12.97 -0.71 3.97
C HIS A 77 -11.62 -1.39 4.20
N VAL A 78 -11.67 -2.52 4.90
CA VAL A 78 -10.49 -3.24 5.36
C VAL A 78 -9.78 -3.95 4.22
N GLN A 79 -8.52 -4.28 4.46
CA GLN A 79 -7.71 -5.11 3.57
C GLN A 79 -7.28 -6.35 4.34
N ARG A 80 -7.84 -7.49 3.96
CA ARG A 80 -7.42 -8.75 4.52
C ARG A 80 -6.28 -9.31 3.69
N VAL A 81 -5.13 -9.52 4.30
CA VAL A 81 -3.93 -9.98 3.60
C VAL A 81 -4.00 -11.48 3.43
N VAL A 82 -3.87 -11.93 2.18
CA VAL A 82 -3.82 -13.35 1.87
C VAL A 82 -2.41 -13.82 1.51
N GLU A 83 -1.54 -12.90 1.10
CA GLU A 83 -0.15 -13.21 0.79
C GLU A 83 0.71 -11.97 1.00
N LEU A 84 1.92 -12.17 1.49
CA LEU A 84 2.91 -11.11 1.64
C LEU A 84 4.23 -11.57 1.06
N ARG A 85 4.82 -10.77 0.19
CA ARG A 85 6.12 -11.03 -0.42
C ARG A 85 7.04 -9.84 -0.20
N VAL A 86 8.34 -10.11 -0.24
CA VAL A 86 9.37 -9.06 -0.25
C VAL A 86 10.07 -9.09 -1.60
N ASP A 87 10.63 -7.96 -1.99
CA ASP A 87 11.45 -7.95 -3.20
C ASP A 87 12.87 -8.46 -2.90
N CYS A 88 13.73 -8.49 -3.91
CA CYS A 88 15.00 -9.20 -3.81
C CYS A 88 15.92 -8.64 -2.71
N ASP A 89 15.93 -7.35 -2.47
CA ASP A 89 16.76 -6.73 -1.45
C ASP A 89 15.96 -6.37 -0.18
N GLN A 90 14.68 -6.78 -0.11
CA GLN A 90 13.81 -6.64 1.05
C GLN A 90 13.57 -5.18 1.46
N ASP A 91 13.58 -4.24 0.52
CA ASP A 91 13.25 -2.85 0.81
C ASP A 91 11.83 -2.47 0.37
N ALA A 92 11.10 -3.41 -0.21
CA ALA A 92 9.69 -3.24 -0.57
C ALA A 92 8.91 -4.51 -0.25
N VAL A 93 7.65 -4.32 0.08
CA VAL A 93 6.73 -5.39 0.44
C VAL A 93 5.55 -5.34 -0.52
N TRP A 94 5.09 -6.51 -0.95
CA TRP A 94 3.90 -6.65 -1.76
C TRP A 94 2.89 -7.49 -1.00
N ILE A 95 1.71 -6.93 -0.74
CA ILE A 95 0.61 -7.68 -0.13
C ILE A 95 -0.50 -7.86 -1.14
N SER A 96 -1.02 -9.09 -1.20
CA SER A 96 -2.20 -9.44 -1.96
C SER A 96 -3.35 -9.47 -0.98
N VAL A 97 -4.41 -8.69 -1.24
CA VAL A 97 -5.47 -8.46 -0.25
C VAL A 97 -6.85 -8.69 -0.81
N GLU A 98 -7.75 -9.08 0.08
CA GLU A 98 -9.18 -9.00 -0.17
C GLU A 98 -9.63 -7.62 0.30
N GLN A 99 -9.95 -6.74 -0.64
CA GLN A 99 -10.31 -5.35 -0.36
C GLN A 99 -11.83 -5.23 -0.24
N THR A 100 -12.28 -4.79 0.92
CA THR A 100 -13.68 -4.43 1.09
C THR A 100 -13.92 -3.09 0.44
N SER A 101 -14.87 -3.00 -0.52
CA SER A 101 -15.24 -1.79 -1.24
C SER A 101 -14.01 -1.22 -1.99
N GLY A 102 -13.69 0.05 -1.79
CA GLY A 102 -12.59 0.71 -2.50
C GLY A 102 -11.42 1.02 -1.60
N ALA A 103 -10.23 0.99 -2.18
CA ALA A 103 -9.00 1.30 -1.42
C ALA A 103 -8.78 2.80 -1.27
N CYS A 104 -9.23 3.60 -2.24
CA CYS A 104 -8.95 5.03 -2.26
C CYS A 104 -9.98 5.83 -1.48
N HIS A 105 -9.51 6.81 -0.70
CA HIS A 105 -10.41 7.69 0.06
C HIS A 105 -11.31 8.54 -0.85
N THR A 106 -10.99 8.62 -2.15
CA THR A 106 -11.84 9.33 -3.12
C THR A 106 -13.09 8.54 -3.51
N GLY A 107 -13.23 7.32 -3.01
CA GLY A 107 -14.35 6.44 -3.34
C GLY A 107 -14.06 5.46 -4.46
N ARG A 108 -12.89 5.51 -5.04
CA ARG A 108 -12.52 4.62 -6.13
C ARG A 108 -11.88 3.35 -5.61
N ARG A 109 -11.97 2.29 -6.40
CA ARG A 109 -11.43 0.99 -6.04
C ARG A 109 -9.92 1.07 -5.88
N SER A 110 -9.24 1.70 -6.81
CA SER A 110 -7.78 1.86 -6.82
C SER A 110 -7.42 3.32 -6.66
N CYS A 111 -6.30 3.58 -6.02
CA CYS A 111 -5.73 4.92 -5.98
C CYS A 111 -5.18 5.35 -7.34
N PHE A 112 -4.99 4.40 -8.26
CA PHE A 112 -4.39 4.64 -9.57
C PHE A 112 -5.47 4.77 -10.64
N TYR A 113 -6.33 5.77 -10.50
CA TYR A 113 -7.51 5.94 -11.37
C TYR A 113 -7.34 7.00 -12.45
N ARG A 114 -6.19 7.66 -12.50
CA ARG A 114 -5.85 8.62 -13.55
C ARG A 114 -4.50 8.26 -14.14
N GLY A 115 -4.31 8.62 -15.39
CA GLY A 115 -3.07 8.33 -16.08
C GLY A 115 -2.64 9.46 -16.98
N ALA A 116 -1.37 9.43 -17.37
CA ALA A 116 -0.78 10.34 -18.33
C ALA A 116 -0.49 9.58 -19.61
N ALA A 117 -0.92 10.13 -20.74
CA ALA A 117 -0.55 9.54 -22.03
C ALA A 117 0.95 9.71 -22.25
N LEU A 118 1.59 8.66 -22.72
CA LEU A 118 3.02 8.70 -23.02
C LEU A 118 3.26 9.54 -24.29
N GLY A 119 4.45 10.13 -24.36
CA GLY A 119 4.83 10.96 -25.51
C GLY A 119 4.53 12.43 -25.33
N GLN A 120 3.83 12.84 -24.28
CA GLN A 120 3.63 14.24 -23.96
C GLN A 120 4.95 14.86 -23.53
N GLN A 121 5.14 16.13 -23.87
CA GLN A 121 6.40 16.81 -23.61
C GLN A 121 6.22 18.06 -22.75
N GLY A 122 7.26 18.38 -21.98
CA GLY A 122 7.33 19.59 -21.19
C GLY A 122 6.43 19.56 -19.97
N ASP A 123 6.09 20.74 -19.49
CA ASP A 123 5.31 20.92 -18.28
C ASP A 123 3.79 20.84 -18.54
N ALA A 124 3.39 20.60 -19.79
CA ALA A 124 2.00 20.59 -20.20
C ALA A 124 1.36 19.19 -20.10
N VAL A 125 2.00 18.26 -19.42
CA VAL A 125 1.46 16.91 -19.24
C VAL A 125 0.18 16.99 -18.42
N THR A 126 -0.89 16.39 -18.95
CA THR A 126 -2.18 16.34 -18.28
C THR A 126 -2.55 14.91 -17.95
N LEU A 127 -3.45 14.77 -16.98
CA LEU A 127 -4.00 13.47 -16.59
C LEU A 127 -5.38 13.28 -17.19
N ALA A 128 -5.73 12.03 -17.42
CA ALA A 128 -7.08 11.63 -17.81
C ALA A 128 -7.53 10.49 -16.90
N PHE A 129 -8.83 10.42 -16.66
CA PHE A 129 -9.37 9.30 -15.91
C PHE A 129 -9.28 8.03 -16.74
N VAL A 130 -8.76 6.97 -16.14
CA VAL A 130 -8.80 5.62 -16.68
C VAL A 130 -9.87 4.78 -15.99
N ASP A 131 -10.26 5.17 -14.76
CA ASP A 131 -11.32 4.54 -14.00
C ASP A 131 -11.96 5.62 -13.13
N ALA A 132 -12.97 6.29 -13.67
CA ALA A 132 -13.57 7.44 -13.01
C ALA A 132 -14.64 7.05 -11.97
N ASP A 133 -15.19 5.84 -12.08
CA ASP A 133 -16.34 5.46 -11.26
C ASP A 133 -15.95 5.23 -9.82
N ARG A 134 -16.80 5.69 -8.92
CA ARG A 134 -16.67 5.43 -7.50
C ARG A 134 -17.42 4.17 -7.12
N VAL A 135 -16.87 3.39 -6.18
CA VAL A 135 -17.53 2.21 -5.65
C VAL A 135 -18.19 2.48 -4.29
N PHE A 136 -17.91 3.64 -3.71
CA PHE A 136 -18.62 4.11 -2.51
C PHE A 136 -18.62 5.63 -2.47
N ASP A 137 -19.48 6.20 -1.60
CA ASP A 137 -19.54 7.64 -1.39
C ASP A 137 -18.50 8.02 -0.32
N PRO A 138 -17.45 8.77 -0.68
CA PRO A 138 -16.44 9.14 0.29
C PRO A 138 -16.98 10.01 1.43
N HIS A 139 -18.01 10.81 1.18
CA HIS A 139 -18.62 11.62 2.22
C HIS A 139 -19.25 10.76 3.31
N ALA A 140 -19.98 9.71 2.92
CA ALA A 140 -20.60 8.79 3.85
C ALA A 140 -19.55 8.00 4.64
N ALA A 141 -18.46 7.57 3.98
CA ALA A 141 -17.44 6.70 4.59
C ALA A 141 -16.55 7.45 5.57
N TYR A 142 -16.23 8.72 5.28
CA TYR A 142 -15.21 9.45 6.05
C TYR A 142 -15.78 10.64 6.84
N GLY A 143 -17.10 10.79 6.88
CA GLY A 143 -17.72 11.83 7.70
C GLY A 143 -17.58 13.24 7.17
N GLY A 144 -17.07 13.41 5.95
CA GLY A 144 -17.00 14.69 5.29
C GLY A 144 -15.62 15.30 5.20
N PRO A 145 -15.54 16.58 4.83
CA PRO A 145 -14.25 17.25 4.64
C PRO A 145 -13.43 17.27 5.93
N GLY A 146 -12.12 17.04 5.79
CA GLY A 146 -11.20 17.09 6.92
C GLY A 146 -10.90 15.77 7.58
N ASP A 147 -11.63 14.72 7.28
CA ASP A 147 -11.29 13.39 7.77
C ASP A 147 -10.11 12.86 6.95
N THR A 148 -8.97 12.68 7.63
CA THR A 148 -7.75 12.24 6.97
C THR A 148 -7.27 10.88 7.46
N ASN A 149 -8.08 10.16 8.22
CA ASN A 149 -7.64 8.91 8.83
C ASN A 149 -7.15 7.87 7.82
N GLN A 150 -7.71 7.88 6.61
CA GLN A 150 -7.35 6.92 5.58
C GLN A 150 -6.39 7.47 4.52
N ARG A 151 -5.90 8.67 4.71
CA ARG A 151 -4.94 9.26 3.77
C ARG A 151 -3.52 8.83 4.12
N LYS A 152 -2.75 8.60 3.07
CA LYS A 152 -1.36 8.17 3.18
C LYS A 152 -0.45 9.30 3.61
#